data_23dcf375997ab0945aa7a8aaea707ec4
#
_entry.id   23dcf375997ab0945aa7a8aaea707ec4
#
_cell.length_a   1.000
_cell.length_b   1.000
_cell.length_c   1.000
_cell.angle_alpha   90.00
_cell.angle_beta   90.00
_cell.angle_gamma   90.00
#
_symmetry.space_group_name_H-M   'P 1'
#
loop_
_entity.id
_entity.type
_entity.pdbx_description
1 polymer ?
#
loop_
_entity_poly.entity_id
_entity_poly.type
_entity_poly.pdbx_seq_one_letter_code
_entity_poly.pdbx_strand_id
1 'polypeptide(L)'
;MTGKRWGAGFALALGLVLCMVLGAAHAALPNGSIAILVKSASAQEAAQTASIFTRQLLAKGYKVVDPKKLEAIRRSKAAALALDGDVDAIMKLSRQYGFSTLITAQSEAGRPVLNEFQLYTGTSSIAVMVTASNGSQIYADTVAGKQVGYTPSEAKQKSLEAAAALAVKRMTE
;
A
#
# COMPACT_ATOMS: atom_id res chain seq x y z
N MET A 1 74.07 -1.43 -35.45
CA MET A 1 72.85 -0.93 -36.18
C MET A 1 71.62 -1.27 -35.41
N THR A 2 70.98 -0.30 -35.04
CA THR A 2 69.92 -0.14 -34.02
C THR A 2 68.58 -0.72 -34.42
N GLY A 3 68.02 -1.56 -33.58
CA GLY A 3 66.64 -2.03 -33.72
C GLY A 3 65.81 -1.74 -32.44
N LYS A 4 65.09 -0.66 -32.47
CA LYS A 4 64.26 -0.16 -31.37
C LYS A 4 62.88 -0.89 -31.38
N ARG A 5 62.66 -1.77 -30.40
CA ARG A 5 61.38 -2.43 -30.23
C ARG A 5 60.49 -1.63 -29.24
N TRP A 6 59.42 -1.07 -29.76
CA TRP A 6 58.33 -0.46 -28.94
C TRP A 6 57.39 -1.55 -28.47
N GLY A 7 57.32 -1.74 -27.16
CA GLY A 7 56.34 -2.55 -26.52
C GLY A 7 55.10 -1.69 -26.18
N ALA A 8 54.01 -1.93 -26.85
CA ALA A 8 52.71 -1.33 -26.51
C ALA A 8 52.14 -2.05 -25.29
N GLY A 9 52.12 -1.36 -24.15
CA GLY A 9 51.41 -1.83 -22.96
C GLY A 9 49.91 -1.63 -23.12
N PHE A 10 49.17 -2.71 -23.20
CA PHE A 10 47.72 -2.72 -23.09
C PHE A 10 47.36 -2.58 -21.61
N ALA A 11 46.96 -1.37 -21.20
CA ALA A 11 46.33 -1.14 -19.92
C ALA A 11 44.87 -1.63 -19.99
N LEU A 12 44.63 -2.78 -19.41
CA LEU A 12 43.26 -3.30 -19.17
C LEU A 12 42.62 -2.48 -18.04
N ALA A 13 41.81 -1.49 -18.43
CA ALA A 13 40.95 -0.78 -17.50
C ALA A 13 39.80 -1.70 -17.14
N LEU A 14 39.94 -2.36 -15.97
CA LEU A 14 38.87 -3.14 -15.34
C LEU A 14 37.82 -2.16 -14.79
N GLY A 15 36.80 -1.86 -15.60
CA GLY A 15 35.65 -1.08 -15.19
C GLY A 15 34.85 -1.87 -14.16
N LEU A 16 35.00 -1.51 -12.89
CA LEU A 16 34.18 -2.00 -11.79
C LEU A 16 32.79 -1.38 -11.94
N VAL A 17 31.89 -2.09 -12.64
CA VAL A 17 30.46 -1.76 -12.64
C VAL A 17 29.93 -2.07 -11.26
N LEU A 18 29.95 -1.05 -10.40
CA LEU A 18 29.24 -1.07 -9.12
C LEU A 18 27.74 -1.04 -9.40
N CYS A 19 27.13 -2.21 -9.57
CA CYS A 19 25.67 -2.37 -9.51
C CYS A 19 25.24 -1.93 -8.11
N MET A 20 24.84 -0.67 -7.96
CA MET A 20 24.03 -0.24 -6.83
C MET A 20 22.70 -1.00 -6.95
N VAL A 21 22.62 -2.13 -6.29
CA VAL A 21 21.34 -2.72 -5.91
C VAL A 21 20.73 -1.73 -4.94
N LEU A 22 19.88 -0.84 -5.46
CA LEU A 22 18.94 -0.09 -4.64
C LEU A 22 18.02 -1.14 -4.00
N GLY A 23 18.48 -1.69 -2.87
CA GLY A 23 17.62 -2.45 -1.98
C GLY A 23 16.47 -1.53 -1.62
N ALA A 24 15.27 -1.83 -2.10
CA ALA A 24 14.07 -1.23 -1.58
C ALA A 24 14.11 -1.47 -0.07
N ALA A 25 14.37 -0.42 0.70
CA ALA A 25 14.29 -0.47 2.14
C ALA A 25 12.83 -0.81 2.46
N HIS A 26 12.58 -2.06 2.78
CA HIS A 26 11.29 -2.52 3.25
C HIS A 26 11.07 -1.84 4.59
N ALA A 27 10.32 -0.77 4.57
CA ALA A 27 9.97 -0.05 5.79
C ALA A 27 8.90 -0.87 6.52
N ALA A 28 9.35 -1.75 7.41
CA ALA A 28 8.42 -2.41 8.32
C ALA A 28 7.58 -1.33 9.04
N LEU A 29 6.27 -1.57 9.14
CA LEU A 29 5.37 -0.64 9.82
C LEU A 29 5.85 -0.40 11.26
N PRO A 30 5.87 0.85 11.74
CA PRO A 30 6.30 1.15 13.11
C PRO A 30 5.46 0.42 14.15
N ASN A 31 6.12 0.04 15.26
CA ASN A 31 5.42 -0.50 16.42
C ASN A 31 4.42 0.52 16.96
N GLY A 32 3.16 0.08 17.17
CA GLY A 32 2.11 0.93 17.73
C GLY A 32 0.75 0.62 17.16
N SER A 33 -0.24 1.47 17.45
CA SER A 33 -1.59 1.30 16.92
C SER A 33 -1.73 1.96 15.56
N ILE A 34 -2.39 1.25 14.66
CA ILE A 34 -2.62 1.66 13.26
C ILE A 34 -4.06 2.10 13.10
N ALA A 35 -4.28 3.30 12.58
CA ALA A 35 -5.58 3.75 12.10
C ALA A 35 -5.68 3.52 10.59
N ILE A 36 -6.90 3.23 10.09
CA ILE A 36 -7.15 2.93 8.69
C ILE A 36 -8.30 3.81 8.21
N LEU A 37 -8.03 4.61 7.19
CA LEU A 37 -9.03 5.40 6.48
C LEU A 37 -9.06 4.95 5.01
N VAL A 38 -10.25 4.69 4.50
CA VAL A 38 -10.44 4.29 3.10
C VAL A 38 -11.44 5.21 2.43
N LYS A 39 -11.08 5.66 1.23
CA LYS A 39 -11.94 6.38 0.28
C LYS A 39 -12.28 5.42 -0.88
N SER A 40 -13.52 5.38 -1.28
CA SER A 40 -14.00 4.57 -2.40
C SER A 40 -15.21 5.20 -3.05
N ALA A 41 -15.67 4.65 -4.18
CA ALA A 41 -16.86 5.09 -4.90
C ALA A 41 -18.14 5.03 -4.03
N SER A 42 -18.20 4.11 -3.05
CA SER A 42 -19.30 4.01 -2.11
C SER A 42 -18.83 3.81 -0.67
N ALA A 43 -19.63 4.25 0.30
CA ALA A 43 -19.35 4.04 1.73
C ALA A 43 -19.25 2.55 2.09
N GLN A 44 -20.07 1.71 1.44
CA GLN A 44 -20.05 0.26 1.65
C GLN A 44 -18.73 -0.36 1.18
N GLU A 45 -18.24 0.01 0.01
CA GLU A 45 -16.97 -0.47 -0.52
C GLU A 45 -15.78 0.01 0.34
N ALA A 46 -15.81 1.26 0.78
CA ALA A 46 -14.82 1.80 1.70
C ALA A 46 -14.80 1.03 3.03
N ALA A 47 -15.96 0.73 3.61
CA ALA A 47 -16.08 -0.04 4.84
C ALA A 47 -15.60 -1.49 4.66
N GLN A 48 -15.94 -2.13 3.53
CA GLN A 48 -15.48 -3.47 3.19
C GLN A 48 -13.96 -3.50 3.04
N THR A 49 -13.37 -2.59 2.27
CA THR A 49 -11.92 -2.49 2.09
C THR A 49 -11.21 -2.25 3.42
N ALA A 50 -11.70 -1.34 4.26
CA ALA A 50 -11.13 -1.09 5.59
C ALA A 50 -11.20 -2.34 6.49
N SER A 51 -12.29 -3.12 6.42
CA SER A 51 -12.41 -4.39 7.15
C SER A 51 -11.39 -5.43 6.69
N ILE A 52 -11.13 -5.51 5.37
CA ILE A 52 -10.11 -6.42 4.82
C ILE A 52 -8.72 -6.03 5.32
N PHE A 53 -8.35 -4.75 5.25
CA PHE A 53 -7.08 -4.25 5.79
C PHE A 53 -6.94 -4.58 7.28
N THR A 54 -7.98 -4.29 8.07
CA THR A 54 -8.00 -4.57 9.51
C THR A 54 -7.73 -6.05 9.78
N ARG A 55 -8.46 -6.95 9.12
CA ARG A 55 -8.30 -8.39 9.27
C ARG A 55 -6.87 -8.86 8.92
N GLN A 56 -6.33 -8.38 7.80
CA GLN A 56 -4.99 -8.75 7.33
C GLN A 56 -3.88 -8.25 8.27
N LEU A 57 -4.00 -7.02 8.77
CA LEU A 57 -3.03 -6.46 9.71
C LEU A 57 -3.09 -7.17 11.07
N LEU A 58 -4.29 -7.47 11.59
CA LEU A 58 -4.45 -8.25 12.82
C LEU A 58 -3.86 -9.66 12.67
N ALA A 59 -4.07 -10.32 11.52
CA ALA A 59 -3.49 -11.64 11.24
C ALA A 59 -1.95 -11.61 11.21
N LYS A 60 -1.33 -10.48 10.91
CA LYS A 60 0.13 -10.26 10.98
C LYS A 60 0.62 -9.77 12.36
N GLY A 61 -0.27 -9.66 13.34
CA GLY A 61 0.07 -9.27 14.71
C GLY A 61 0.13 -7.76 14.96
N TYR A 62 -0.27 -6.93 14.00
CA TYR A 62 -0.33 -5.48 14.22
C TYR A 62 -1.53 -5.08 15.08
N LYS A 63 -1.38 -4.01 15.84
CA LYS A 63 -2.46 -3.44 16.64
C LYS A 63 -3.25 -2.42 15.79
N VAL A 64 -4.53 -2.64 15.62
CA VAL A 64 -5.41 -1.69 14.93
C VAL A 64 -6.23 -0.93 15.96
N VAL A 65 -6.46 0.36 15.70
CA VAL A 65 -7.28 1.24 16.54
C VAL A 65 -8.69 0.64 16.69
N ASP A 66 -9.25 0.75 17.88
CA ASP A 66 -10.59 0.27 18.21
C ASP A 66 -11.64 0.75 17.18
N PRO A 67 -12.60 -0.12 16.77
CA PRO A 67 -13.61 0.21 15.77
C PRO A 67 -14.43 1.46 16.08
N LYS A 68 -14.77 1.72 17.36
CA LYS A 68 -15.50 2.92 17.76
C LYS A 68 -14.68 4.19 17.54
N LYS A 69 -13.37 4.13 17.84
CA LYS A 69 -12.44 5.23 17.56
C LYS A 69 -12.27 5.44 16.06
N LEU A 70 -12.13 4.37 15.26
CA LEU A 70 -12.06 4.46 13.80
C LEU A 70 -13.30 5.13 13.20
N GLU A 71 -14.48 4.82 13.73
CA GLU A 71 -15.73 5.46 13.29
C GLU A 71 -15.76 6.94 13.67
N ALA A 72 -15.30 7.30 14.87
CA ALA A 72 -15.17 8.70 15.28
C ALA A 72 -14.18 9.47 14.41
N ILE A 73 -13.04 8.85 14.04
CA ILE A 73 -12.07 9.43 13.11
C ILE A 73 -12.74 9.68 11.76
N ARG A 74 -13.41 8.68 11.17
CA ARG A 74 -14.07 8.79 9.85
C ARG A 74 -15.08 9.93 9.76
N ARG A 75 -15.79 10.22 10.84
CA ARG A 75 -16.78 11.32 10.91
C ARG A 75 -16.16 12.69 11.08
N SER A 76 -14.87 12.77 11.40
CA SER A 76 -14.20 14.05 11.61
C SER A 76 -13.89 14.76 10.28
N LYS A 77 -13.95 16.10 10.29
CA LYS A 77 -13.50 16.90 9.13
C LYS A 77 -12.02 16.66 8.80
N ALA A 78 -11.20 16.39 9.82
CA ALA A 78 -9.78 16.11 9.64
C ALA A 78 -9.53 14.79 8.88
N ALA A 79 -10.44 13.82 8.94
CA ALA A 79 -10.29 12.58 8.17
C ALA A 79 -10.36 12.80 6.66
N ALA A 80 -11.22 13.69 6.19
CA ALA A 80 -11.28 14.05 4.77
C ALA A 80 -9.97 14.67 4.29
N LEU A 81 -9.42 15.60 5.06
CA LEU A 81 -8.12 16.23 4.77
C LEU A 81 -6.98 15.21 4.82
N ALA A 82 -6.99 14.31 5.80
CA ALA A 82 -5.99 13.24 5.92
C ALA A 82 -6.03 12.27 4.75
N LEU A 83 -7.22 11.96 4.21
CA LEU A 83 -7.39 11.15 2.99
C LEU A 83 -6.84 11.86 1.74
N ASP A 84 -6.83 13.19 1.73
CA ASP A 84 -6.25 13.98 0.66
C ASP A 84 -4.75 14.28 0.91
N GLY A 85 -4.14 13.70 1.95
CA GLY A 85 -2.71 13.77 2.24
C GLY A 85 -2.27 14.95 3.11
N ASP A 86 -3.19 15.66 3.76
CA ASP A 86 -2.87 16.77 4.67
C ASP A 86 -2.17 16.26 5.94
N VAL A 87 -0.89 16.58 6.06
CA VAL A 87 -0.02 16.15 7.15
C VAL A 87 -0.46 16.71 8.51
N ASP A 88 -0.91 17.96 8.55
CA ASP A 88 -1.35 18.59 9.80
C ASP A 88 -2.63 17.93 10.32
N ALA A 89 -3.54 17.56 9.41
CA ALA A 89 -4.72 16.80 9.76
C ALA A 89 -4.35 15.40 10.31
N ILE A 90 -3.38 14.73 9.72
CA ILE A 90 -2.88 13.41 10.17
C ILE A 90 -2.29 13.52 11.57
N MET A 91 -1.40 14.50 11.82
CA MET A 91 -0.82 14.75 13.13
C MET A 91 -1.86 15.10 14.20
N LYS A 92 -2.86 15.91 13.84
CA LYS A 92 -3.98 16.26 14.72
C LYS A 92 -4.79 15.02 15.12
N LEU A 93 -5.16 14.19 14.14
CA LEU A 93 -5.88 12.94 14.39
C LEU A 93 -5.07 11.98 15.27
N SER A 94 -3.77 11.85 15.00
CA SER A 94 -2.88 11.01 15.80
C SER A 94 -2.85 11.44 17.27
N ARG A 95 -2.69 12.72 17.55
CA ARG A 95 -2.71 13.26 18.93
C ARG A 95 -4.05 13.05 19.62
N GLN A 96 -5.16 13.22 18.90
CA GLN A 96 -6.51 13.10 19.44
C GLN A 96 -6.92 11.66 19.74
N TYR A 97 -6.53 10.70 18.88
CA TYR A 97 -7.00 9.32 18.95
C TYR A 97 -5.92 8.31 19.37
N GLY A 98 -4.66 8.76 19.50
CA GLY A 98 -3.56 7.99 20.05
C GLY A 98 -3.06 6.86 19.15
N PHE A 99 -3.03 7.05 17.83
CA PHE A 99 -2.39 6.09 16.92
C PHE A 99 -0.98 6.56 16.52
N SER A 100 -0.11 5.62 16.21
CA SER A 100 1.27 5.88 15.77
C SER A 100 1.41 5.93 14.25
N THR A 101 0.48 5.30 13.53
CA THR A 101 0.53 5.16 12.07
C THR A 101 -0.88 5.29 11.50
N LEU A 102 -1.00 6.06 10.42
CA LEU A 102 -2.20 6.14 9.62
C LEU A 102 -1.97 5.47 8.27
N ILE A 103 -2.83 4.54 7.92
CA ILE A 103 -2.96 4.00 6.56
C ILE A 103 -4.14 4.71 5.91
N THR A 104 -3.89 5.47 4.85
CA THR A 104 -4.92 5.97 3.95
C THR A 104 -4.93 5.13 2.69
N ALA A 105 -6.11 4.74 2.23
CA ALA A 105 -6.26 3.98 1.02
C ALA A 105 -7.39 4.53 0.15
N GLN A 106 -7.17 4.53 -1.16
CA GLN A 106 -8.19 4.81 -2.15
C GLN A 106 -8.42 3.53 -2.95
N SER A 107 -9.62 2.97 -2.87
CA SER A 107 -9.99 1.75 -3.58
C SER A 107 -10.94 2.02 -4.73
N GLU A 108 -10.67 1.38 -5.85
CA GLU A 108 -11.51 1.40 -7.05
C GLU A 108 -11.71 -0.05 -7.52
N ALA A 109 -12.95 -0.44 -7.69
CA ALA A 109 -13.29 -1.74 -8.25
C ALA A 109 -13.96 -1.56 -9.61
N GLY A 110 -13.37 -2.19 -10.62
CA GLY A 110 -13.91 -2.21 -11.98
C GLY A 110 -15.22 -2.99 -12.06
N ARG A 111 -15.98 -2.75 -13.12
CA ARG A 111 -17.17 -3.55 -13.42
C ARG A 111 -16.76 -4.98 -13.78
N PRO A 112 -17.25 -6.01 -13.09
CA PRO A 112 -16.94 -7.40 -13.42
C PRO A 112 -17.42 -7.78 -14.83
N VAL A 113 -16.60 -8.54 -15.55
CA VAL A 113 -16.87 -8.97 -16.93
C VAL A 113 -17.02 -10.49 -16.97
N LEU A 114 -18.06 -10.98 -17.64
CA LEU A 114 -18.26 -12.41 -17.87
C LEU A 114 -17.19 -12.92 -18.85
N ASN A 115 -16.48 -13.98 -18.49
CA ASN A 115 -15.46 -14.59 -19.32
C ASN A 115 -16.00 -15.81 -20.09
N GLU A 116 -15.15 -16.42 -20.92
CA GLU A 116 -15.48 -17.58 -21.76
C GLU A 116 -15.86 -18.86 -20.96
N PHE A 117 -15.46 -18.91 -19.67
CA PHE A 117 -15.79 -20.01 -18.76
C PHE A 117 -17.08 -19.78 -17.97
N GLN A 118 -17.91 -18.83 -18.36
CA GLN A 118 -19.14 -18.43 -17.65
C GLN A 118 -18.90 -17.98 -16.20
N LEU A 119 -17.69 -17.45 -15.93
CA LEU A 119 -17.32 -16.84 -14.66
C LEU A 119 -17.15 -15.34 -14.83
N TYR A 120 -17.44 -14.58 -13.76
CA TYR A 120 -17.16 -13.14 -13.73
C TYR A 120 -15.71 -12.89 -13.34
N THR A 121 -15.02 -12.09 -14.11
CA THR A 121 -13.69 -11.59 -13.76
C THR A 121 -13.84 -10.20 -13.16
N GLY A 122 -13.44 -10.04 -11.89
CA GLY A 122 -13.36 -8.76 -11.20
C GLY A 122 -11.92 -8.24 -11.20
N THR A 123 -11.79 -6.93 -11.31
CA THR A 123 -10.52 -6.20 -11.17
C THR A 123 -10.69 -5.08 -10.16
N SER A 124 -9.67 -4.83 -9.37
CA SER A 124 -9.65 -3.73 -8.39
C SER A 124 -8.26 -3.14 -8.30
N SER A 125 -8.18 -1.86 -8.00
CA SER A 125 -6.92 -1.20 -7.65
C SER A 125 -7.04 -0.54 -6.29
N ILE A 126 -5.94 -0.50 -5.54
CA ILE A 126 -5.86 0.19 -4.26
C ILE A 126 -4.58 1.01 -4.25
N ALA A 127 -4.71 2.33 -4.22
CA ALA A 127 -3.62 3.22 -3.88
C ALA A 127 -3.56 3.33 -2.36
N VAL A 128 -2.39 3.06 -1.77
CA VAL A 128 -2.19 3.07 -0.32
C VAL A 128 -1.03 4.01 0.03
N MET A 129 -1.21 4.77 1.10
CA MET A 129 -0.16 5.59 1.69
C MET A 129 -0.12 5.32 3.19
N VAL A 130 1.08 5.18 3.74
CA VAL A 130 1.32 4.99 5.17
C VAL A 130 2.08 6.18 5.70
N THR A 131 1.53 6.83 6.71
CA THR A 131 2.11 8.04 7.33
C THR A 131 2.26 7.82 8.84
N ALA A 132 3.42 8.14 9.37
CA ALA A 132 3.67 8.13 10.80
C ALA A 132 2.95 9.28 11.51
N SER A 133 2.79 9.17 12.82
CA SER A 133 2.16 10.20 13.68
C SER A 133 2.87 11.56 13.65
N ASN A 134 4.14 11.61 13.25
CA ASN A 134 4.92 12.84 13.08
C ASN A 134 4.75 13.45 11.67
N GLY A 135 3.92 12.86 10.80
CA GLY A 135 3.69 13.34 9.45
C GLY A 135 4.64 12.77 8.38
N SER A 136 5.65 11.99 8.76
CA SER A 136 6.55 11.38 7.76
C SER A 136 5.83 10.29 6.98
N GLN A 137 5.91 10.35 5.66
CA GLN A 137 5.44 9.27 4.78
C GLN A 137 6.42 8.11 4.84
N ILE A 138 5.93 6.92 5.22
CA ILE A 138 6.73 5.71 5.37
C ILE A 138 6.68 4.87 4.09
N TYR A 139 5.50 4.81 3.48
CA TYR A 139 5.26 3.95 2.32
C TYR A 139 4.16 4.54 1.45
N ALA A 140 4.28 4.35 0.13
CA ALA A 140 3.21 4.61 -0.83
C ALA A 140 3.34 3.64 -2.01
N ASP A 141 2.23 3.05 -2.41
CA ASP A 141 2.18 2.13 -3.56
C ASP A 141 0.75 2.06 -4.12
N THR A 142 0.64 1.57 -5.35
CA THR A 142 -0.64 1.22 -5.96
C THR A 142 -0.60 -0.24 -6.40
N VAL A 143 -1.52 -1.01 -5.89
CA VAL A 143 -1.63 -2.45 -6.16
C VAL A 143 -2.91 -2.77 -6.89
N ALA A 144 -2.88 -3.81 -7.71
CA ALA A 144 -4.03 -4.32 -8.42
C ALA A 144 -4.35 -5.76 -7.99
N GLY A 145 -5.64 -6.07 -7.91
CA GLY A 145 -6.17 -7.41 -7.71
C GLY A 145 -7.04 -7.82 -8.89
N LYS A 146 -6.91 -9.07 -9.32
CA LYS A 146 -7.76 -9.68 -10.35
C LYS A 146 -8.18 -11.05 -9.88
N GLN A 147 -9.47 -11.30 -9.84
CA GLN A 147 -10.03 -12.57 -9.36
C GLN A 147 -11.29 -12.95 -10.14
N VAL A 148 -11.64 -14.22 -10.08
CA VAL A 148 -12.87 -14.74 -10.69
C VAL A 148 -13.88 -15.16 -9.62
N GLY A 149 -15.16 -15.07 -9.96
CA GLY A 149 -16.27 -15.50 -9.10
C GLY A 149 -17.46 -15.95 -9.94
N TYR A 150 -18.37 -16.67 -9.31
CA TYR A 150 -19.62 -17.11 -9.95
C TYR A 150 -20.64 -15.97 -10.12
N THR A 151 -20.49 -14.92 -9.35
CA THR A 151 -21.35 -13.72 -9.43
C THR A 151 -20.50 -12.46 -9.58
N PRO A 152 -21.06 -11.36 -10.15
CA PRO A 152 -20.35 -10.08 -10.22
C PRO A 152 -19.87 -9.57 -8.85
N SER A 153 -20.71 -9.73 -7.83
CA SER A 153 -20.41 -9.29 -6.46
C SER A 153 -19.25 -10.09 -5.86
N GLU A 154 -19.25 -11.41 -6.05
CA GLU A 154 -18.16 -12.29 -5.58
C GLU A 154 -16.83 -11.96 -6.27
N ALA A 155 -16.84 -11.80 -7.60
CA ALA A 155 -15.64 -11.46 -8.36
C ALA A 155 -15.06 -10.11 -7.93
N LYS A 156 -15.92 -9.11 -7.70
CA LYS A 156 -15.54 -7.80 -7.18
C LYS A 156 -14.93 -7.91 -5.79
N GLN A 157 -15.58 -8.61 -4.87
CA GLN A 157 -15.11 -8.80 -3.51
C GLN A 157 -13.75 -9.50 -3.48
N LYS A 158 -13.60 -10.62 -4.20
CA LYS A 158 -12.34 -11.37 -4.27
C LYS A 158 -11.21 -10.53 -4.86
N SER A 159 -11.48 -9.69 -5.86
CA SER A 159 -10.46 -8.81 -6.44
C SER A 159 -10.00 -7.72 -5.44
N LEU A 160 -10.91 -7.15 -4.66
CA LEU A 160 -10.57 -6.22 -3.57
C LEU A 160 -9.76 -6.91 -2.47
N GLU A 161 -10.14 -8.13 -2.08
CA GLU A 161 -9.39 -8.92 -1.10
C GLU A 161 -7.96 -9.21 -1.59
N ALA A 162 -7.79 -9.59 -2.85
CA ALA A 162 -6.48 -9.85 -3.44
C ALA A 162 -5.62 -8.57 -3.49
N ALA A 163 -6.18 -7.43 -3.90
CA ALA A 163 -5.47 -6.15 -3.90
C ALA A 163 -5.05 -5.74 -2.47
N ALA A 164 -5.96 -5.81 -1.50
CA ALA A 164 -5.67 -5.43 -0.12
C ALA A 164 -4.64 -6.37 0.52
N ALA A 165 -4.70 -7.68 0.26
CA ALA A 165 -3.71 -8.64 0.74
C ALA A 165 -2.31 -8.33 0.17
N LEU A 166 -2.24 -7.99 -1.11
CA LEU A 166 -0.98 -7.60 -1.76
C LEU A 166 -0.45 -6.28 -1.18
N ALA A 167 -1.32 -5.28 -0.93
CA ALA A 167 -0.93 -4.03 -0.29
C ALA A 167 -0.34 -4.28 1.09
N VAL A 168 -1.04 -5.04 1.95
CA VAL A 168 -0.56 -5.38 3.30
C VAL A 168 0.74 -6.16 3.24
N LYS A 169 0.87 -7.12 2.32
CA LYS A 169 2.10 -7.87 2.13
C LYS A 169 3.27 -6.91 1.86
N ARG A 170 3.15 -6.04 0.85
CA ARG A 170 4.23 -5.14 0.42
C ARG A 170 4.61 -4.08 1.47
N MET A 171 3.65 -3.56 2.25
CA MET A 171 3.94 -2.57 3.28
C MET A 171 4.50 -3.17 4.58
N THR A 172 4.50 -4.50 4.72
CA THR A 172 4.95 -5.20 5.94
C THR A 172 6.18 -6.09 5.72
N GLU A 173 6.62 -6.24 4.49
CA GLU A 173 7.86 -6.92 4.09
C GLU A 173 8.99 -5.93 3.83
#